data_4096afd69f04f6ecf92d41dfc061a4dd
#
_entry.id   4096afd69f04f6ecf92d41dfc061a4dd
#
_cell.length_a   1.000
_cell.length_b   1.000
_cell.length_c   1.000
_cell.angle_alpha   90.00
_cell.angle_beta   90.00
_cell.angle_gamma   90.00
#
_symmetry.space_group_name_H-M   'P 1'
#
loop_
_entity.id
_entity.type
_entity.pdbx_description
1 polymer ?
#
loop_
_entity_poly.entity_id
_entity_poly.type
_entity_poly.pdbx_seq_one_letter_code
_entity_poly.pdbx_strand_id
1 'polypeptide(L)'
;MLTVHHLGKSQSERIVWLCEELGIPYELKRYTRDPVTMLAPAEYKALHPIGAAPVITDGELVLAESGAVVDYIVAKYGNGRLVLGPTDPAFAQFLYWVHFANGSLQPGVGRMMILNRLDLAKDNPTLLAMKGRLDRAYDLLDARLREAEYLAGSAFTTADIMTVFSLTTMRYFQPYDLSRCPNVVRYLGRIGARPAYRRAMEKGDPGMALLLT
;
A
#
# COMPACT_ATOMS: atom_id res chain seq x y z
N MET A 1 7.03 -13.36 -19.16
CA MET A 1 7.75 -12.23 -18.53
C MET A 1 6.75 -11.47 -17.68
N LEU A 2 7.12 -11.15 -16.45
CA LEU A 2 6.27 -10.40 -15.52
C LEU A 2 6.04 -8.97 -16.04
N THR A 3 4.77 -8.57 -16.20
CA THR A 3 4.37 -7.18 -16.51
C THR A 3 3.54 -6.64 -15.35
N VAL A 4 3.92 -5.48 -14.82
CA VAL A 4 3.17 -4.75 -13.80
C VAL A 4 2.33 -3.67 -14.49
N HIS A 5 1.01 -3.81 -14.41
CA HIS A 5 0.07 -2.81 -14.90
C HIS A 5 -0.16 -1.76 -13.81
N HIS A 6 0.55 -0.64 -13.89
CA HIS A 6 0.47 0.41 -12.89
C HIS A 6 -0.56 1.47 -13.28
N LEU A 7 -1.58 1.61 -12.46
CA LEU A 7 -2.50 2.75 -12.52
C LEU A 7 -1.97 3.87 -11.62
N GLY A 8 -1.73 5.03 -12.17
CA GLY A 8 -1.17 6.18 -11.43
C GLY A 8 -1.92 6.48 -10.12
N LYS A 9 -1.18 6.82 -9.09
CA LYS A 9 -1.68 7.10 -7.73
C LYS A 9 -2.57 5.98 -7.18
N SER A 10 -2.12 4.73 -7.28
CA SER A 10 -2.89 3.58 -6.79
C SER A 10 -2.03 2.59 -6.02
N GLN A 11 -2.69 1.66 -5.37
CA GLN A 11 -2.00 0.58 -4.64
C GLN A 11 -1.14 -0.34 -5.53
N SER A 12 -1.15 -0.18 -6.87
CA SER A 12 -0.19 -0.88 -7.74
C SER A 12 1.25 -0.40 -7.54
N GLU A 13 1.48 0.76 -6.90
CA GLU A 13 2.83 1.18 -6.47
C GLU A 13 3.51 0.14 -5.57
N ARG A 14 2.73 -0.61 -4.76
CA ARG A 14 3.23 -1.72 -3.94
C ARG A 14 3.97 -2.75 -4.78
N ILE A 15 3.45 -3.03 -5.98
CA ILE A 15 3.98 -4.06 -6.86
C ILE A 15 5.24 -3.57 -7.58
N VAL A 16 5.21 -2.32 -8.04
CA VAL A 16 6.41 -1.68 -8.61
C VAL A 16 7.53 -1.66 -7.57
N TRP A 17 7.20 -1.23 -6.34
CA TRP A 17 8.17 -1.19 -5.24
C TRP A 17 8.70 -2.58 -4.85
N LEU A 18 7.83 -3.58 -4.78
CA LEU A 18 8.24 -4.97 -4.50
C LEU A 18 9.25 -5.46 -5.54
N CYS A 19 9.00 -5.24 -6.83
CA CYS A 19 9.92 -5.62 -7.90
C CYS A 19 11.27 -4.89 -7.78
N GLU A 20 11.26 -3.60 -7.43
CA GLU A 20 12.50 -2.82 -7.20
C GLU A 20 13.29 -3.28 -5.96
N GLU A 21 12.62 -3.65 -4.88
CA GLU A 21 13.27 -4.21 -3.66
C GLU A 21 13.86 -5.60 -3.93
N LEU A 22 13.17 -6.40 -4.72
CA LEU A 22 13.66 -7.72 -5.10
C LEU A 22 14.73 -7.64 -6.21
N GLY A 23 14.86 -6.52 -6.92
CA GLY A 23 15.78 -6.37 -8.04
C GLY A 23 15.48 -7.34 -9.18
N ILE A 24 14.22 -7.71 -9.38
CA ILE A 24 13.80 -8.65 -10.42
C ILE A 24 13.46 -7.91 -11.71
N PRO A 25 13.67 -8.54 -12.88
CA PRO A 25 13.27 -7.96 -14.16
C PRO A 25 11.74 -8.00 -14.30
N TYR A 26 11.16 -6.89 -14.76
CA TYR A 26 9.74 -6.76 -15.06
C TYR A 26 9.51 -5.67 -16.10
N GLU A 27 8.41 -5.75 -16.82
CA GLU A 27 7.89 -4.69 -17.68
C GLU A 27 6.93 -3.82 -16.85
N LEU A 28 7.04 -2.50 -16.99
CA LEU A 28 6.13 -1.55 -16.36
C LEU A 28 5.22 -0.92 -17.41
N LYS A 29 3.94 -1.23 -17.39
CA LYS A 29 2.92 -0.58 -18.21
C LYS A 29 2.11 0.39 -17.36
N ARG A 30 2.26 1.69 -17.65
CA ARG A 30 1.58 2.77 -16.91
C ARG A 30 0.26 3.13 -17.56
N TYR A 31 -0.73 3.41 -16.71
CA TYR A 31 -2.06 3.88 -17.11
C TYR A 31 -2.40 5.16 -16.35
N THR A 32 -2.88 6.15 -17.08
CA THR A 32 -3.29 7.43 -16.50
C THR A 32 -4.77 7.39 -16.12
N ARG A 33 -5.11 7.94 -14.96
CA ARG A 33 -6.49 8.11 -14.55
C ARG A 33 -7.19 9.15 -15.42
N ASP A 34 -8.49 8.98 -15.58
CA ASP A 34 -9.33 10.03 -16.13
C ASP A 34 -9.18 11.30 -15.27
N PRO A 35 -8.85 12.46 -15.88
CA PRO A 35 -8.50 13.65 -15.10
C PRO A 35 -9.70 14.29 -14.38
N VAL A 36 -10.94 13.98 -14.79
CA VAL A 36 -12.16 14.52 -14.18
C VAL A 36 -12.70 13.58 -13.10
N THR A 37 -12.88 12.30 -13.44
CA THR A 37 -13.50 11.33 -12.54
C THR A 37 -12.50 10.67 -11.60
N MET A 38 -11.20 10.75 -11.89
CA MET A 38 -10.12 10.04 -11.21
C MET A 38 -10.25 8.52 -11.26
N LEU A 39 -11.11 7.99 -12.13
CA LEU A 39 -11.28 6.55 -12.31
C LEU A 39 -10.21 5.96 -13.25
N ALA A 40 -10.05 4.65 -13.20
CA ALA A 40 -9.22 3.91 -14.14
C ALA A 40 -9.81 3.99 -15.56
N PRO A 41 -8.98 4.09 -16.61
CA PRO A 41 -9.44 4.09 -17.99
C PRO A 41 -10.02 2.72 -18.37
N ALA A 42 -10.83 2.68 -19.44
CA ALA A 42 -11.50 1.46 -19.89
C ALA A 42 -10.52 0.32 -20.20
N GLU A 43 -9.38 0.64 -20.81
CA GLU A 43 -8.33 -0.31 -21.13
C GLU A 43 -7.72 -0.98 -19.89
N TYR A 44 -7.58 -0.24 -18.76
CA TYR A 44 -7.13 -0.82 -17.50
C TYR A 44 -8.20 -1.74 -16.90
N LYS A 45 -9.47 -1.29 -16.91
CA LYS A 45 -10.60 -2.06 -16.39
C LYS A 45 -10.80 -3.38 -17.13
N ALA A 46 -10.46 -3.42 -18.42
CA ALA A 46 -10.55 -4.62 -19.25
C ALA A 46 -9.49 -5.69 -18.91
N LEU A 47 -8.43 -5.36 -18.16
CA LEU A 47 -7.39 -6.33 -17.81
C LEU A 47 -7.88 -7.46 -16.90
N HIS A 48 -8.83 -7.16 -16.01
CA HIS A 48 -9.36 -8.14 -15.05
C HIS A 48 -10.79 -7.78 -14.65
N PRO A 49 -11.70 -8.75 -14.42
CA PRO A 49 -13.11 -8.47 -14.09
C PRO A 49 -13.33 -7.57 -12.86
N ILE A 50 -12.39 -7.54 -11.90
CA ILE A 50 -12.47 -6.63 -10.73
C ILE A 50 -12.39 -5.15 -11.13
N GLY A 51 -11.80 -4.82 -12.29
CA GLY A 51 -11.68 -3.47 -12.81
C GLY A 51 -10.87 -2.50 -11.93
N ALA A 52 -10.03 -3.01 -11.01
CA ALA A 52 -9.29 -2.25 -10.02
C ALA A 52 -7.79 -2.63 -9.98
N ALA A 53 -6.96 -1.72 -9.49
CA ALA A 53 -5.54 -1.93 -9.29
C ALA A 53 -5.26 -2.66 -7.95
N PRO A 54 -4.17 -3.47 -7.87
CA PRO A 54 -3.20 -3.78 -8.92
C PRO A 54 -3.64 -4.91 -9.85
N VAL A 55 -3.03 -4.99 -11.03
CA VAL A 55 -3.07 -6.15 -11.93
C VAL A 55 -1.66 -6.43 -12.42
N ILE A 56 -1.30 -7.70 -12.52
CA ILE A 56 -0.10 -8.16 -13.22
C ILE A 56 -0.46 -9.17 -14.31
N THR A 57 0.41 -9.31 -15.29
CA THR A 57 0.41 -10.45 -16.21
C THR A 57 1.75 -11.17 -16.17
N ASP A 58 1.74 -12.50 -16.28
CA ASP A 58 2.95 -13.32 -16.33
C ASP A 58 2.73 -14.55 -17.22
N GLY A 59 3.16 -14.46 -18.48
CA GLY A 59 2.72 -15.39 -19.53
C GLY A 59 1.22 -15.25 -19.73
N GLU A 60 0.49 -16.37 -19.60
CA GLU A 60 -0.98 -16.40 -19.73
C GLU A 60 -1.72 -16.03 -18.43
N LEU A 61 -1.01 -15.95 -17.31
CA LEU A 61 -1.60 -15.58 -16.03
C LEU A 61 -1.97 -14.10 -16.03
N VAL A 62 -3.19 -13.79 -15.63
CA VAL A 62 -3.63 -12.46 -15.20
C VAL A 62 -4.02 -12.55 -13.73
N LEU A 63 -3.40 -11.75 -12.87
CA LEU A 63 -3.64 -11.80 -11.43
C LEU A 63 -3.92 -10.39 -10.90
N ALA A 64 -4.98 -10.28 -10.11
CA ALA A 64 -5.33 -9.10 -9.34
C ALA A 64 -5.27 -9.41 -7.83
N GLU A 65 -5.72 -8.47 -6.97
CA GLU A 65 -5.60 -8.48 -5.51
C GLU A 65 -4.17 -8.27 -5.03
N SER A 66 -3.93 -7.14 -4.36
CA SER A 66 -2.55 -6.74 -3.98
C SER A 66 -1.85 -7.77 -3.09
N GLY A 67 -2.56 -8.41 -2.17
CA GLY A 67 -1.99 -9.47 -1.34
C GLY A 67 -1.59 -10.69 -2.17
N ALA A 68 -2.50 -11.19 -3.02
CA ALA A 68 -2.23 -12.33 -3.89
C ALA A 68 -1.07 -12.07 -4.86
N VAL A 69 -1.01 -10.85 -5.43
CA VAL A 69 0.08 -10.44 -6.34
C VAL A 69 1.41 -10.39 -5.60
N VAL A 70 1.44 -9.83 -4.38
CA VAL A 70 2.65 -9.79 -3.55
C VAL A 70 3.12 -11.19 -3.22
N ASP A 71 2.25 -12.06 -2.74
CA ASP A 71 2.57 -13.44 -2.38
C ASP A 71 3.07 -14.24 -3.60
N TYR A 72 2.41 -14.08 -4.75
CA TYR A 72 2.84 -14.71 -6.00
C TYR A 72 4.26 -14.29 -6.41
N ILE A 73 4.54 -12.98 -6.39
CA ILE A 73 5.86 -12.46 -6.80
C ILE A 73 6.94 -12.94 -5.82
N VAL A 74 6.68 -12.88 -4.53
CA VAL A 74 7.64 -13.35 -3.52
C VAL A 74 7.89 -14.85 -3.65
N ALA A 75 6.84 -15.66 -3.81
CA ALA A 75 6.98 -17.11 -3.95
C ALA A 75 7.73 -17.50 -5.22
N LYS A 76 7.43 -16.86 -6.35
CA LYS A 76 7.99 -17.21 -7.65
C LYS A 76 9.35 -16.58 -7.94
N TYR A 77 9.56 -15.33 -7.50
CA TYR A 77 10.72 -14.53 -7.88
C TYR A 77 11.53 -14.03 -6.67
N GLY A 78 10.94 -14.04 -5.47
CA GLY A 78 11.55 -13.47 -4.27
C GLY A 78 12.64 -14.32 -3.65
N ASN A 79 12.67 -15.62 -3.94
CA ASN A 79 13.62 -16.57 -3.35
C ASN A 79 13.67 -16.48 -1.80
N GLY A 80 12.50 -16.41 -1.16
CA GLY A 80 12.34 -16.31 0.30
C GLY A 80 12.65 -14.94 0.91
N ARG A 81 12.95 -13.91 0.10
CA ARG A 81 13.22 -12.56 0.59
C ARG A 81 11.94 -11.80 0.92
N LEU A 82 12.04 -10.86 1.86
CA LEU A 82 10.98 -9.94 2.29
C LEU A 82 9.78 -10.61 2.98
N VAL A 83 9.90 -11.85 3.35
CA VAL A 83 8.92 -12.61 4.15
C VAL A 83 9.63 -13.32 5.29
N LEU A 84 8.89 -13.60 6.36
CA LEU A 84 9.38 -14.39 7.49
C LEU A 84 8.69 -15.76 7.46
N GLY A 85 9.45 -16.80 7.76
CA GLY A 85 8.94 -18.18 7.85
C GLY A 85 8.45 -18.53 9.26
N PRO A 86 7.78 -19.68 9.43
CA PRO A 86 7.15 -20.07 10.68
C PRO A 86 8.14 -20.30 11.84
N THR A 87 9.42 -20.47 11.55
CA THR A 87 10.49 -20.62 12.56
C THR A 87 11.06 -19.28 13.05
N ASP A 88 10.71 -18.17 12.39
CA ASP A 88 11.15 -16.84 12.81
C ASP A 88 10.33 -16.37 14.03
N PRO A 89 10.95 -15.89 15.09
CA PRO A 89 10.23 -15.38 16.27
C PRO A 89 9.25 -14.24 15.95
N ALA A 90 9.51 -13.46 14.90
CA ALA A 90 8.65 -12.37 14.47
C ALA A 90 7.55 -12.80 13.47
N PHE A 91 7.44 -14.09 13.15
CA PHE A 91 6.48 -14.59 12.16
C PHE A 91 5.03 -14.17 12.42
N ALA A 92 4.57 -14.29 13.67
CA ALA A 92 3.20 -13.87 14.03
C ALA A 92 2.98 -12.37 13.84
N GLN A 93 3.99 -11.54 14.15
CA GLN A 93 3.93 -10.10 13.90
C GLN A 93 3.92 -9.80 12.40
N PHE A 94 4.74 -10.51 11.63
CA PHE A 94 4.75 -10.40 10.17
C PHE A 94 3.37 -10.67 9.58
N LEU A 95 2.74 -11.79 9.90
CA LEU A 95 1.38 -12.13 9.45
C LEU A 95 0.36 -11.06 9.88
N TYR A 96 0.41 -10.65 11.15
CA TYR A 96 -0.50 -9.63 11.66
C TYR A 96 -0.46 -8.36 10.81
N TRP A 97 0.74 -7.82 10.56
CA TRP A 97 0.90 -6.54 9.86
C TRP A 97 0.66 -6.63 8.35
N VAL A 98 0.98 -7.77 7.72
CA VAL A 98 0.58 -8.02 6.32
C VAL A 98 -0.93 -7.94 6.17
N HIS A 99 -1.67 -8.64 7.04
CA HIS A 99 -3.13 -8.66 6.96
C HIS A 99 -3.78 -7.38 7.49
N PHE A 100 -3.16 -6.69 8.44
CA PHE A 100 -3.64 -5.41 8.95
C PHE A 100 -3.76 -4.35 7.84
N ALA A 101 -2.84 -4.34 6.88
CA ALA A 101 -2.83 -3.38 5.79
C ALA A 101 -4.15 -3.38 5.00
N ASN A 102 -4.59 -4.55 4.53
CA ASN A 102 -5.80 -4.69 3.71
C ASN A 102 -7.06 -5.06 4.53
N GLY A 103 -6.91 -5.62 5.73
CA GLY A 103 -8.04 -6.00 6.59
C GLY A 103 -8.55 -4.85 7.47
N SER A 104 -7.69 -3.93 7.86
CA SER A 104 -8.02 -2.88 8.85
C SER A 104 -7.74 -1.47 8.36
N LEU A 105 -6.48 -1.18 8.00
CA LEU A 105 -6.05 0.19 7.71
C LEU A 105 -6.69 0.72 6.42
N GLN A 106 -6.40 0.11 5.28
CA GLN A 106 -6.89 0.59 3.99
C GLN A 106 -8.42 0.62 3.89
N PRO A 107 -9.17 -0.39 4.36
CA PRO A 107 -10.63 -0.31 4.43
C PRO A 107 -11.12 0.79 5.37
N GLY A 108 -10.39 1.08 6.46
CA GLY A 108 -10.67 2.21 7.34
C GLY A 108 -10.59 3.55 6.62
N VAL A 109 -9.48 3.78 5.90
CA VAL A 109 -9.30 4.99 5.06
C VAL A 109 -10.37 5.05 3.97
N GLY A 110 -10.64 3.94 3.28
CA GLY A 110 -11.67 3.88 2.22
C GLY A 110 -13.07 4.21 2.72
N ARG A 111 -13.46 3.71 3.90
CA ARG A 111 -14.75 4.07 4.53
C ARG A 111 -14.84 5.56 4.82
N MET A 112 -13.79 6.16 5.37
CA MET A 112 -13.77 7.61 5.63
C MET A 112 -13.83 8.41 4.33
N MET A 113 -13.16 7.96 3.27
CA MET A 113 -13.22 8.58 1.96
C MET A 113 -14.65 8.61 1.38
N ILE A 114 -15.44 7.56 1.61
CA ILE A 114 -16.85 7.52 1.20
C ILE A 114 -17.69 8.41 2.09
N LEU A 115 -17.58 8.28 3.42
CA LEU A 115 -18.38 9.04 4.38
C LEU A 115 -18.17 10.54 4.26
N ASN A 116 -16.95 11.00 3.99
CA ASN A 116 -16.62 12.41 3.79
C ASN A 116 -17.19 13.02 2.48
N ARG A 117 -17.71 12.19 1.58
CA ARG A 117 -18.44 12.65 0.38
C ARG A 117 -19.94 12.75 0.59
N LEU A 118 -20.44 12.22 1.71
CA LEU A 118 -21.83 12.32 2.12
C LEU A 118 -21.99 13.57 2.99
N ASP A 119 -23.09 14.28 2.80
CA ASP A 119 -23.44 15.47 3.63
C ASP A 119 -24.00 15.03 4.99
N LEU A 120 -23.11 14.43 5.80
CA LEU A 120 -23.42 14.00 7.14
C LEU A 120 -23.12 15.10 8.16
N ALA A 121 -24.00 15.25 9.14
CA ALA A 121 -23.74 16.14 10.28
C ALA A 121 -22.44 15.73 10.99
N LYS A 122 -21.64 16.73 11.45
CA LYS A 122 -20.31 16.49 12.07
C LYS A 122 -20.38 15.64 13.34
N ASP A 123 -21.50 15.65 14.01
CA ASP A 123 -21.80 14.87 15.22
C ASP A 123 -22.51 13.54 14.93
N ASN A 124 -22.65 13.15 13.65
CA ASN A 124 -23.27 11.88 13.26
C ASN A 124 -22.53 10.71 13.94
N PRO A 125 -23.25 9.86 14.71
CA PRO A 125 -22.62 8.80 15.51
C PRO A 125 -21.84 7.78 14.65
N THR A 126 -22.32 7.46 13.44
CA THR A 126 -21.63 6.55 12.54
C THR A 126 -20.33 7.15 12.01
N LEU A 127 -20.35 8.42 11.62
CA LEU A 127 -19.16 9.14 11.19
C LEU A 127 -18.10 9.18 12.30
N LEU A 128 -18.50 9.55 13.52
CA LEU A 128 -17.60 9.58 14.68
C LEU A 128 -17.05 8.20 15.04
N ALA A 129 -17.88 7.16 14.99
CA ALA A 129 -17.45 5.78 15.25
C ALA A 129 -16.43 5.29 14.22
N MET A 130 -16.65 5.56 12.92
CA MET A 130 -15.72 5.16 11.86
C MET A 130 -14.41 5.95 11.93
N LYS A 131 -14.49 7.26 12.20
CA LYS A 131 -13.30 8.09 12.43
C LYS A 131 -12.49 7.56 13.61
N GLY A 132 -13.10 7.31 14.76
CA GLY A 132 -12.42 6.78 15.94
C GLY A 132 -11.81 5.38 15.70
N ARG A 133 -12.41 4.56 14.81
CA ARG A 133 -11.82 3.28 14.41
C ARG A 133 -10.56 3.48 13.56
N LEU A 134 -10.58 4.44 12.64
CA LEU A 134 -9.42 4.79 11.83
C LEU A 134 -8.31 5.39 12.71
N ASP A 135 -8.64 6.31 13.61
CA ASP A 135 -7.68 6.91 14.55
C ASP A 135 -6.97 5.83 15.37
N ARG A 136 -7.71 4.85 15.92
CA ARG A 136 -7.10 3.71 16.63
C ARG A 136 -6.17 2.87 15.76
N ALA A 137 -6.44 2.72 14.45
CA ALA A 137 -5.53 2.02 13.55
C ALA A 137 -4.20 2.76 13.38
N TYR A 138 -4.24 4.09 13.29
CA TYR A 138 -3.01 4.91 13.26
C TYR A 138 -2.29 4.90 14.60
N ASP A 139 -3.00 4.97 15.73
CA ASP A 139 -2.41 4.90 17.07
C ASP A 139 -1.69 3.55 17.28
N LEU A 140 -2.26 2.45 16.80
CA LEU A 140 -1.66 1.13 16.86
C LEU A 140 -0.37 1.03 16.03
N LEU A 141 -0.38 1.61 14.82
CA LEU A 141 0.82 1.72 13.97
C LEU A 141 1.90 2.55 14.66
N ASP A 142 1.54 3.71 15.22
CA ASP A 142 2.50 4.59 15.88
C ASP A 142 3.12 3.92 17.10
N ALA A 143 2.31 3.23 17.91
CA ALA A 143 2.79 2.45 19.06
C ALA A 143 3.75 1.34 18.63
N ARG A 144 3.42 0.59 17.56
CA ARG A 144 4.30 -0.45 17.03
C ARG A 144 5.64 0.12 16.55
N LEU A 145 5.61 1.21 15.80
CA LEU A 145 6.80 1.84 15.24
C LEU A 145 7.64 2.62 16.26
N ARG A 146 7.15 2.81 17.49
CA ARG A 146 7.95 3.22 18.65
C ARG A 146 8.88 2.10 19.12
N GLU A 147 8.44 0.83 19.03
CA GLU A 147 9.12 -0.34 19.56
C GLU A 147 9.94 -1.10 18.50
N ALA A 148 9.66 -0.90 17.22
CA ALA A 148 10.30 -1.62 16.14
C ALA A 148 10.67 -0.69 14.97
N GLU A 149 11.74 -1.06 14.26
CA GLU A 149 12.20 -0.31 13.10
C GLU A 149 11.24 -0.44 11.91
N TYR A 150 10.72 -1.66 11.70
CA TYR A 150 9.73 -2.01 10.68
C TYR A 150 8.55 -2.75 11.31
N LEU A 151 7.48 -2.93 10.57
CA LEU A 151 6.23 -3.48 11.11
C LEU A 151 6.38 -4.90 11.66
N ALA A 152 7.12 -5.78 10.99
CA ALA A 152 7.38 -7.12 11.50
C ALA A 152 8.41 -7.15 12.63
N GLY A 153 9.32 -6.18 12.70
CA GLY A 153 10.43 -6.14 13.69
C GLY A 153 11.59 -5.29 13.21
N SER A 154 12.80 -5.84 13.23
CA SER A 154 14.02 -5.18 12.73
C SER A 154 14.20 -5.32 11.22
N ALA A 155 13.53 -6.27 10.57
CA ALA A 155 13.65 -6.53 9.16
C ALA A 155 12.52 -5.87 8.36
N PHE A 156 12.87 -5.24 7.22
CA PHE A 156 11.92 -4.77 6.22
C PHE A 156 11.29 -5.97 5.50
N THR A 157 9.96 -5.98 5.40
CA THR A 157 9.18 -7.09 4.83
C THR A 157 8.05 -6.60 3.93
N THR A 158 7.31 -7.54 3.33
CA THR A 158 6.08 -7.24 2.58
C THR A 158 4.99 -6.61 3.45
N ALA A 159 5.05 -6.73 4.79
CA ALA A 159 4.15 -6.02 5.70
C ALA A 159 4.28 -4.49 5.54
N ASP A 160 5.52 -4.01 5.38
CA ASP A 160 5.81 -2.60 5.14
C ASP A 160 5.32 -2.16 3.74
N ILE A 161 5.63 -2.95 2.71
CA ILE A 161 5.18 -2.68 1.33
C ILE A 161 3.66 -2.57 1.25
N MET A 162 2.95 -3.47 1.93
CA MET A 162 1.48 -3.47 1.95
C MET A 162 0.88 -2.28 2.69
N THR A 163 1.56 -1.77 3.71
CA THR A 163 1.02 -0.71 4.59
C THR A 163 1.27 0.70 4.06
N VAL A 164 2.45 0.96 3.49
CA VAL A 164 2.93 2.32 3.17
C VAL A 164 2.02 3.07 2.22
N PHE A 165 1.42 2.44 1.22
CA PHE A 165 0.46 3.08 0.33
C PHE A 165 -0.64 3.83 1.08
N SER A 166 -1.21 3.21 2.13
CA SER A 166 -2.28 3.83 2.92
C SER A 166 -1.80 5.02 3.76
N LEU A 167 -0.50 5.07 4.09
CA LEU A 167 0.13 6.14 4.86
C LEU A 167 0.67 7.28 3.98
N THR A 168 0.77 7.07 2.68
CA THR A 168 1.37 7.99 1.71
C THR A 168 0.39 8.34 0.59
N THR A 169 0.47 7.69 -0.55
CA THR A 169 -0.27 8.03 -1.78
C THR A 169 -1.78 8.05 -1.60
N MET A 170 -2.34 7.19 -0.74
CA MET A 170 -3.78 7.22 -0.45
C MET A 170 -4.23 8.53 0.21
N ARG A 171 -3.33 9.26 0.87
CA ARG A 171 -3.60 10.59 1.47
C ARG A 171 -3.89 11.68 0.43
N TYR A 172 -3.55 11.49 -0.85
CA TYR A 172 -4.02 12.36 -1.93
C TYR A 172 -5.55 12.30 -2.12
N PHE A 173 -6.17 11.19 -1.74
CA PHE A 173 -7.62 10.99 -1.88
C PHE A 173 -8.37 11.18 -0.56
N GLN A 174 -7.74 10.80 0.54
CA GLN A 174 -8.25 10.93 1.90
C GLN A 174 -7.12 11.46 2.80
N PRO A 175 -6.98 12.79 2.94
CA PRO A 175 -5.99 13.39 3.82
C PRO A 175 -6.12 12.88 5.26
N TYR A 176 -4.98 12.65 5.90
CA TYR A 176 -4.89 12.34 7.32
C TYR A 176 -3.69 13.07 7.93
N ASP A 177 -3.92 13.77 9.04
CA ASP A 177 -2.88 14.48 9.76
C ASP A 177 -2.07 13.51 10.62
N LEU A 178 -0.77 13.37 10.32
CA LEU A 178 0.15 12.51 11.05
C LEU A 178 0.85 13.20 12.22
N SER A 179 0.53 14.44 12.55
CA SER A 179 1.18 15.20 13.64
C SER A 179 1.11 14.47 15.00
N ARG A 180 0.05 13.68 15.21
CA ARG A 180 -0.12 12.85 16.40
C ARG A 180 0.59 11.48 16.32
N CYS A 181 1.22 11.13 15.20
CA CYS A 181 1.86 9.85 14.94
C CYS A 181 3.36 10.02 14.62
N PRO A 182 4.18 10.53 15.54
CA PRO A 182 5.57 10.89 15.27
C PRO A 182 6.44 9.68 14.89
N ASN A 183 6.08 8.47 15.34
CA ASN A 183 6.81 7.25 15.01
C ASN A 183 6.49 6.80 13.58
N VAL A 184 5.25 6.99 13.12
CA VAL A 184 4.87 6.79 11.71
C VAL A 184 5.63 7.76 10.83
N VAL A 185 5.74 9.05 11.20
CA VAL A 185 6.52 10.04 10.42
C VAL A 185 7.99 9.63 10.33
N ARG A 186 8.63 9.22 11.43
CA ARG A 186 10.00 8.71 11.40
C ARG A 186 10.16 7.48 10.52
N TYR A 187 9.20 6.56 10.57
CA TYR A 187 9.17 5.38 9.73
C TYR A 187 9.06 5.75 8.24
N LEU A 188 8.16 6.66 7.88
CA LEU A 188 8.04 7.16 6.51
C LEU A 188 9.32 7.83 6.01
N GLY A 189 10.05 8.51 6.88
CA GLY A 189 11.40 9.03 6.58
C GLY A 189 12.38 7.91 6.21
N ARG A 190 12.38 6.79 6.97
CA ARG A 190 13.20 5.60 6.63
C ARG A 190 12.78 4.98 5.30
N ILE A 191 11.48 4.83 5.05
CA ILE A 191 10.95 4.34 3.78
C ILE A 191 11.40 5.25 2.62
N GLY A 192 11.24 6.56 2.76
CA GLY A 192 11.64 7.54 1.77
C GLY A 192 13.16 7.59 1.50
N ALA A 193 13.98 7.10 2.43
CA ALA A 193 15.42 6.97 2.24
C ALA A 193 15.82 5.70 1.45
N ARG A 194 14.91 4.72 1.28
CA ARG A 194 15.20 3.48 0.54
C ARG A 194 15.35 3.73 -0.96
N PRO A 195 16.49 3.38 -1.57
CA PRO A 195 16.68 3.61 -3.00
C PRO A 195 15.65 2.91 -3.89
N ALA A 196 15.22 1.70 -3.52
CA ALA A 196 14.21 0.94 -4.26
C ALA A 196 12.82 1.61 -4.21
N TYR A 197 12.42 2.18 -3.06
CA TYR A 197 11.19 2.96 -2.96
C TYR A 197 11.22 4.17 -3.88
N ARG A 198 12.29 4.96 -3.84
CA ARG A 198 12.44 6.14 -4.71
C ARG A 198 12.40 5.78 -6.19
N ARG A 199 13.11 4.72 -6.59
CA ARG A 199 13.06 4.25 -7.99
C ARG A 199 11.65 3.82 -8.39
N ALA A 200 10.95 3.09 -7.51
CA ALA A 200 9.59 2.63 -7.78
C ALA A 200 8.62 3.79 -7.98
N MET A 201 8.69 4.80 -7.12
CA MET A 201 7.82 5.98 -7.20
C MET A 201 8.13 6.81 -8.45
N GLU A 202 9.41 7.02 -8.78
CA GLU A 202 9.81 7.73 -10.00
C GLU A 202 9.41 6.99 -11.27
N LYS A 203 9.50 5.65 -11.28
CA LYS A 203 9.05 4.83 -12.44
C LYS A 203 7.52 4.81 -12.57
N GLY A 204 6.81 4.67 -11.46
CA GLY A 204 5.34 4.57 -11.45
C GLY A 204 4.66 5.91 -11.68
N ASP A 205 4.94 6.87 -10.84
CA ASP A 205 4.33 8.20 -10.78
C ASP A 205 5.38 9.31 -10.84
N PRO A 206 6.09 9.50 -11.97
CA PRO A 206 7.17 10.48 -12.08
C PRO A 206 6.70 11.88 -11.74
N GLY A 207 7.49 12.58 -10.93
CA GLY A 207 7.20 13.94 -10.48
C GLY A 207 6.12 14.04 -9.39
N MET A 208 5.55 12.92 -8.91
CA MET A 208 4.61 12.95 -7.79
C MET A 208 5.36 13.27 -6.47
N ALA A 209 4.89 14.25 -5.72
CA ALA A 209 5.42 14.54 -4.40
C ALA A 209 5.17 13.37 -3.43
N LEU A 210 6.21 12.93 -2.73
CA LEU A 210 6.07 11.85 -1.74
C LEU A 210 5.54 12.41 -0.42
N LEU A 211 4.38 11.94 0.04
CA LEU A 211 3.78 12.37 1.31
C LEU A 211 4.40 11.58 2.47
N LEU A 212 5.58 11.98 2.91
CA LEU A 212 6.36 11.30 3.95
C LEU A 212 6.29 11.97 5.33
N THR A 213 5.50 13.04 5.44
CA THR A 213 5.28 13.82 6.67
C THR A 213 3.81 13.93 7.02
#